data_aae8dc6e228eb75f868a74b34d38551d
#
_entry.id   aae8dc6e228eb75f868a74b34d38551d
#
_cell.length_a   1.000
_cell.length_b   1.000
_cell.length_c   1.000
_cell.angle_alpha   90.00
_cell.angle_beta   90.00
_cell.angle_gamma   90.00
#
_symmetry.space_group_name_H-M   'P 1'
#
loop_
_entity.id
_entity.type
_entity.pdbx_description
1 polymer ?
#
loop_
_entity_poly.entity_id
_entity_poly.type
_entity_poly.pdbx_seq_one_letter_code
_entity_poly.pdbx_strand_id
1 'polypeptide(L)'
;MLIPGCALLAGMLFPLGLSPTALWPLIPLSAGVLFALLEWQRSKPAFRIGYLYGLGFFGTAVSWVYVSIHVYGATPAWLAASFTLLFCCGLALFFGAQLWGFKRLSSQHVYWRVIQFASLWVVFEWLRSWVLTGFPWGYAGYAALASPVSGWAPLVGVYGCSWLLVAMGCSWAILVRRPRMASHWAISLGVTGVILLSGQLLATATWTKPLGDPITVAIVQPAVPLAKKWTRRHREDILNDLAVTTDPLYATHDLIFWPESALPGYRDQMQRFLTSIHTQAAAHDATVITGIPSRDNEGRYNSIEALGA
;
A
#
# COMPACT_ATOMS: atom_id res chain seq x y z
N MET A 1 23.65 -22.08 -8.12
CA MET A 1 23.76 -20.70 -7.60
C MET A 1 22.82 -19.69 -8.29
N LEU A 2 22.46 -19.83 -9.56
CA LEU A 2 21.63 -18.87 -10.30
C LEU A 2 20.20 -18.65 -9.71
N ILE A 3 19.47 -19.71 -9.36
CA ILE A 3 18.05 -19.60 -8.97
C ILE A 3 17.80 -18.82 -7.67
N PRO A 4 18.56 -19.01 -6.58
CA PRO A 4 18.44 -18.17 -5.41
C PRO A 4 18.66 -16.69 -5.69
N GLY A 5 19.67 -16.36 -6.49
CA GLY A 5 19.94 -14.99 -6.92
C GLY A 5 18.81 -14.39 -7.76
N CYS A 6 18.26 -15.17 -8.71
CA CYS A 6 17.12 -14.73 -9.52
C CYS A 6 15.86 -14.48 -8.67
N ALA A 7 15.60 -15.31 -7.65
CA ALA A 7 14.46 -15.10 -6.76
C ALA A 7 14.61 -13.81 -5.96
N LEU A 8 15.78 -13.55 -5.37
CA LEU A 8 16.09 -12.33 -4.65
C LEU A 8 15.93 -11.10 -5.55
N LEU A 9 16.55 -11.12 -6.74
CA LEU A 9 16.47 -10.00 -7.70
C LEU A 9 15.04 -9.75 -8.19
N ALA A 10 14.28 -10.81 -8.48
CA ALA A 10 12.86 -10.65 -8.84
C ALA A 10 12.06 -9.98 -7.73
N GLY A 11 12.31 -10.36 -6.46
CA GLY A 11 11.71 -9.69 -5.31
C GLY A 11 12.10 -8.21 -5.22
N MET A 12 13.37 -7.88 -5.43
CA MET A 12 13.86 -6.49 -5.41
C MET A 12 13.24 -5.62 -6.51
N LEU A 13 12.91 -6.19 -7.66
CA LEU A 13 12.28 -5.47 -8.78
C LEU A 13 10.82 -5.12 -8.52
N PHE A 14 10.12 -5.92 -7.73
CA PHE A 14 8.68 -5.74 -7.51
C PHE A 14 8.30 -4.35 -6.98
N PRO A 15 8.93 -3.80 -5.94
CA PRO A 15 8.56 -2.49 -5.39
C PRO A 15 8.71 -1.34 -6.39
N LEU A 16 9.56 -1.48 -7.41
CA LEU A 16 9.69 -0.47 -8.48
C LEU A 16 8.43 -0.40 -9.37
N GLY A 17 7.56 -1.39 -9.31
CA GLY A 17 6.24 -1.37 -9.94
C GLY A 17 5.21 -0.54 -9.18
N LEU A 18 5.52 -0.15 -7.93
CA LEU A 18 4.65 0.63 -7.06
C LEU A 18 5.03 2.12 -7.10
N SER A 19 4.17 2.99 -6.55
CA SER A 19 4.49 4.41 -6.37
C SER A 19 5.70 4.58 -5.44
N PRO A 20 6.60 5.56 -5.68
CA PRO A 20 6.50 6.65 -6.67
C PRO A 20 7.02 6.32 -8.08
N THR A 21 7.74 5.21 -8.27
CA THR A 21 8.30 4.84 -9.59
C THR A 21 7.23 4.42 -10.59
N ALA A 22 6.16 3.75 -10.12
CA ALA A 22 4.97 3.38 -10.88
C ALA A 22 5.23 2.58 -12.18
N LEU A 23 6.34 1.85 -12.24
CA LEU A 23 6.67 0.96 -13.38
C LEU A 23 5.87 -0.34 -13.30
N TRP A 24 4.53 -0.22 -13.35
CA TRP A 24 3.59 -1.31 -13.12
C TRP A 24 3.90 -2.64 -13.85
N PRO A 25 4.51 -2.68 -15.08
CA PRO A 25 4.81 -3.95 -15.74
C PRO A 25 5.83 -4.81 -14.98
N LEU A 26 6.58 -4.22 -14.03
CA LEU A 26 7.51 -4.96 -13.19
C LEU A 26 6.79 -5.88 -12.20
N ILE A 27 5.53 -5.58 -11.82
CA ILE A 27 4.73 -6.45 -10.96
C ILE A 27 4.45 -7.80 -11.61
N PRO A 28 3.76 -7.87 -12.78
CA PRO A 28 3.55 -9.14 -13.46
C PRO A 28 4.86 -9.80 -13.87
N LEU A 29 5.88 -9.04 -14.29
CA LEU A 29 7.20 -9.59 -14.62
C LEU A 29 7.83 -10.31 -13.41
N SER A 30 7.89 -9.65 -12.25
CA SER A 30 8.44 -10.22 -11.02
C SER A 30 7.68 -11.48 -10.57
N ALA A 31 6.34 -11.41 -10.54
CA ALA A 31 5.50 -12.55 -10.18
C ALA A 31 5.66 -13.70 -11.18
N GLY A 32 5.76 -13.41 -12.48
CA GLY A 32 6.00 -14.38 -13.54
C GLY A 32 7.35 -15.05 -13.41
N VAL A 33 8.42 -14.30 -13.10
CA VAL A 33 9.75 -14.89 -12.84
C VAL A 33 9.68 -15.82 -11.64
N LEU A 34 9.03 -15.41 -10.54
CA LEU A 34 8.87 -16.26 -9.36
C LEU A 34 8.13 -17.57 -9.70
N PHE A 35 7.02 -17.48 -10.45
CA PHE A 35 6.28 -18.65 -10.92
C PHE A 35 7.16 -19.55 -11.81
N ALA A 36 7.92 -18.98 -12.77
CA ALA A 36 8.83 -19.73 -13.64
C ALA A 36 9.90 -20.48 -12.85
N LEU A 37 10.49 -19.86 -11.83
CA LEU A 37 11.50 -20.48 -10.96
C LEU A 37 10.96 -21.71 -10.23
N LEU A 38 9.69 -21.68 -9.81
CA LEU A 38 9.02 -22.85 -9.21
C LEU A 38 8.78 -23.96 -10.21
N GLU A 39 8.44 -23.61 -11.44
CA GLU A 39 8.18 -24.56 -12.51
C GLU A 39 9.46 -25.29 -12.98
N TRP A 40 10.62 -24.61 -12.96
CA TRP A 40 11.90 -25.21 -13.33
C TRP A 40 12.46 -26.15 -12.26
N GLN A 41 12.01 -26.03 -11.02
CA GLN A 41 12.57 -26.79 -9.89
C GLN A 41 11.60 -27.84 -9.35
N ARG A 42 11.73 -29.07 -9.84
CA ARG A 42 10.92 -30.20 -9.32
C ARG A 42 11.32 -30.62 -7.89
N SER A 43 12.58 -30.42 -7.47
CA SER A 43 13.15 -31.04 -6.26
C SER A 43 13.63 -30.08 -5.17
N LYS A 44 13.64 -28.75 -5.38
CA LYS A 44 14.12 -27.81 -4.33
C LYS A 44 13.01 -27.26 -3.46
N PRO A 45 13.32 -26.91 -2.20
CA PRO A 45 12.32 -26.42 -1.27
C PRO A 45 11.73 -25.09 -1.77
N ALA A 46 10.49 -25.12 -2.20
CA ALA A 46 9.73 -23.97 -2.66
C ALA A 46 9.74 -22.85 -1.60
N PHE A 47 9.70 -23.22 -0.31
CA PHE A 47 9.86 -22.30 0.81
C PHE A 47 11.12 -21.42 0.66
N ARG A 48 12.28 -22.00 0.36
CA ARG A 48 13.54 -21.23 0.24
C ARG A 48 13.49 -20.23 -0.90
N ILE A 49 12.89 -20.60 -2.03
CA ILE A 49 12.73 -19.70 -3.19
C ILE A 49 11.83 -18.53 -2.81
N GLY A 50 10.67 -18.79 -2.17
CA GLY A 50 9.75 -17.77 -1.70
C GLY A 50 10.37 -16.87 -0.64
N TYR A 51 11.08 -17.46 0.32
CA TYR A 51 11.76 -16.72 1.37
C TYR A 51 12.81 -15.74 0.80
N LEU A 52 13.64 -16.17 -0.14
CA LEU A 52 14.63 -15.31 -0.80
C LEU A 52 13.96 -14.21 -1.64
N TYR A 53 12.88 -14.55 -2.34
CA TYR A 53 12.07 -13.54 -3.04
C TYR A 53 11.51 -12.51 -2.04
N GLY A 54 10.94 -12.97 -0.93
CA GLY A 54 10.42 -12.11 0.14
C GLY A 54 11.49 -11.22 0.76
N LEU A 55 12.71 -11.73 0.97
CA LEU A 55 13.85 -10.92 1.43
C LEU A 55 14.19 -9.80 0.43
N GLY A 56 14.22 -10.10 -0.86
CA GLY A 56 14.44 -9.09 -1.89
C GLY A 56 13.32 -8.05 -1.90
N PHE A 57 12.07 -8.50 -1.86
CA PHE A 57 10.89 -7.64 -1.84
C PHE A 57 10.87 -6.72 -0.63
N PHE A 58 10.90 -7.26 0.59
CA PHE A 58 10.80 -6.45 1.80
C PHE A 58 12.08 -5.66 2.08
N GLY A 59 13.25 -6.17 1.75
CA GLY A 59 14.50 -5.43 1.85
C GLY A 59 14.51 -4.15 1.00
N THR A 60 13.78 -4.14 -0.13
CA THR A 60 13.62 -2.95 -0.98
C THR A 60 12.40 -2.12 -0.56
N ALA A 61 11.24 -2.76 -0.35
CA ALA A 61 9.98 -2.06 -0.10
C ALA A 61 9.91 -1.37 1.26
N VAL A 62 10.59 -1.90 2.29
CA VAL A 62 10.43 -1.43 3.68
C VAL A 62 11.73 -1.00 4.33
N SER A 63 12.78 -0.75 3.56
CA SER A 63 14.07 -0.23 4.07
C SER A 63 13.92 1.11 4.82
N TRP A 64 12.88 1.88 4.56
CA TRP A 64 12.54 3.11 5.28
C TRP A 64 12.27 2.89 6.78
N VAL A 65 11.93 1.69 7.21
CA VAL A 65 11.78 1.32 8.62
C VAL A 65 13.07 1.60 9.40
N TYR A 66 14.25 1.42 8.77
CA TYR A 66 15.53 1.80 9.35
C TYR A 66 15.56 3.28 9.74
N VAL A 67 15.09 4.16 8.85
CA VAL A 67 15.06 5.62 9.11
C VAL A 67 14.12 5.92 10.28
N SER A 68 12.96 5.27 10.34
CA SER A 68 11.99 5.43 11.42
C SER A 68 12.59 5.05 12.77
N ILE A 69 13.32 3.92 12.85
CA ILE A 69 13.93 3.43 14.09
C ILE A 69 15.17 4.26 14.46
N HIS A 70 16.06 4.54 13.48
CA HIS A 70 17.32 5.22 13.73
C HIS A 70 17.14 6.71 13.99
N VAL A 71 16.48 7.41 13.05
CA VAL A 71 16.38 8.89 13.10
C VAL A 71 15.32 9.33 14.10
N TYR A 72 14.11 8.78 14.00
CA TYR A 72 12.99 9.22 14.83
C TYR A 72 12.90 8.48 16.17
N GLY A 73 13.36 7.24 16.22
CA GLY A 73 13.46 6.46 17.45
C GLY A 73 14.76 6.66 18.24
N ALA A 74 15.66 7.53 17.74
CA ALA A 74 16.98 7.81 18.35
C ALA A 74 17.79 6.53 18.71
N THR A 75 17.62 5.47 17.92
CA THR A 75 18.24 4.17 18.17
C THR A 75 19.62 4.10 17.50
N PRO A 76 20.66 3.50 18.10
CA PRO A 76 21.95 3.31 17.46
C PRO A 76 21.84 2.62 16.09
N ALA A 77 22.64 3.06 15.12
CA ALA A 77 22.54 2.60 13.72
C ALA A 77 22.57 1.08 13.54
N TRP A 78 23.49 0.39 14.25
CA TRP A 78 23.63 -1.07 14.19
C TRP A 78 22.39 -1.79 14.72
N LEU A 79 21.74 -1.26 15.77
CA LEU A 79 20.55 -1.84 16.38
C LEU A 79 19.32 -1.60 15.49
N ALA A 80 19.19 -0.39 14.92
CA ALA A 80 18.14 -0.07 13.93
C ALA A 80 18.25 -0.96 12.69
N ALA A 81 19.47 -1.19 12.18
CA ALA A 81 19.71 -2.09 11.05
C ALA A 81 19.33 -3.55 11.41
N SER A 82 19.68 -4.01 12.61
CA SER A 82 19.34 -5.36 13.08
C SER A 82 17.81 -5.57 13.17
N PHE A 83 17.08 -4.60 13.74
CA PHE A 83 15.62 -4.67 13.84
C PHE A 83 14.96 -4.60 12.47
N THR A 84 15.43 -3.75 11.57
CA THR A 84 14.92 -3.68 10.19
C THR A 84 15.15 -4.99 9.44
N LEU A 85 16.34 -5.58 9.57
CA LEU A 85 16.65 -6.87 8.96
C LEU A 85 15.75 -7.98 9.53
N LEU A 86 15.58 -8.04 10.85
CA LEU A 86 14.72 -9.02 11.51
C LEU A 86 13.26 -8.87 11.04
N PHE A 87 12.78 -7.66 10.90
CA PHE A 87 11.45 -7.35 10.38
C PHE A 87 11.28 -7.83 8.93
N CYS A 88 12.25 -7.54 8.05
CA CYS A 88 12.23 -8.05 6.66
C CYS A 88 12.29 -9.58 6.62
N CYS A 89 13.10 -10.21 7.46
CA CYS A 89 13.17 -11.67 7.58
C CYS A 89 11.85 -12.28 8.04
N GLY A 90 11.18 -11.66 9.01
CA GLY A 90 9.86 -12.09 9.48
C GLY A 90 8.80 -11.99 8.38
N LEU A 91 8.75 -10.86 7.69
CA LEU A 91 7.80 -10.67 6.57
C LEU A 91 8.09 -11.62 5.39
N ALA A 92 9.35 -11.94 5.13
CA ALA A 92 9.73 -12.88 4.07
C ALA A 92 9.18 -14.29 4.29
N LEU A 93 8.87 -14.67 5.53
CA LEU A 93 8.23 -15.95 5.85
C LEU A 93 6.88 -16.12 5.15
N PHE A 94 6.13 -15.03 4.93
CA PHE A 94 4.86 -15.08 4.19
C PHE A 94 5.07 -15.63 2.78
N PHE A 95 6.05 -15.13 2.03
CA PHE A 95 6.37 -15.66 0.69
C PHE A 95 6.94 -17.08 0.76
N GLY A 96 7.73 -17.39 1.78
CA GLY A 96 8.19 -18.76 2.01
C GLY A 96 7.04 -19.73 2.20
N ALA A 97 6.10 -19.40 3.09
CA ALA A 97 4.92 -20.20 3.39
C ALA A 97 3.97 -20.28 2.17
N GLN A 98 3.77 -19.17 1.46
CA GLN A 98 2.98 -19.11 0.23
C GLN A 98 3.48 -20.11 -0.81
N LEU A 99 4.78 -20.11 -1.10
CA LEU A 99 5.34 -20.99 -2.12
C LEU A 99 5.40 -22.45 -1.68
N TRP A 100 5.62 -22.69 -0.40
CA TRP A 100 5.50 -24.00 0.19
C TRP A 100 4.07 -24.56 0.05
N GLY A 101 3.06 -23.75 0.40
CA GLY A 101 1.64 -24.11 0.25
C GLY A 101 1.27 -24.33 -1.22
N PHE A 102 1.69 -23.44 -2.11
CA PHE A 102 1.47 -23.62 -3.55
C PHE A 102 2.03 -24.96 -4.05
N LYS A 103 3.25 -25.33 -3.66
CA LYS A 103 3.86 -26.61 -4.09
C LYS A 103 3.11 -27.85 -3.58
N ARG A 104 2.45 -27.74 -2.43
CA ARG A 104 1.65 -28.81 -1.84
C ARG A 104 0.27 -28.96 -2.48
N LEU A 105 -0.34 -27.85 -2.86
CA LEU A 105 -1.74 -27.77 -3.29
C LEU A 105 -1.90 -27.69 -4.82
N SER A 106 -0.82 -27.42 -5.57
CA SER A 106 -0.91 -27.11 -7.00
C SER A 106 -1.31 -28.30 -7.86
N SER A 107 -2.22 -28.04 -8.82
CA SER A 107 -2.66 -28.96 -9.85
C SER A 107 -1.53 -29.41 -10.79
N GLN A 108 -1.74 -30.48 -11.57
CA GLN A 108 -0.86 -30.89 -12.66
C GLN A 108 -1.09 -30.05 -13.92
N HIS A 109 -2.27 -29.48 -14.11
CA HIS A 109 -2.61 -28.67 -15.27
C HIS A 109 -2.02 -27.25 -15.14
N VAL A 110 -1.26 -26.82 -16.12
CA VAL A 110 -0.50 -25.54 -16.09
C VAL A 110 -1.41 -24.31 -15.91
N TYR A 111 -2.56 -24.27 -16.55
CA TYR A 111 -3.50 -23.13 -16.42
C TYR A 111 -4.17 -23.07 -15.04
N TRP A 112 -4.53 -24.21 -14.46
CA TRP A 112 -5.01 -24.27 -13.09
C TRP A 112 -3.95 -23.82 -12.08
N ARG A 113 -2.68 -24.09 -12.38
CA ARG A 113 -1.57 -23.59 -11.54
C ARG A 113 -1.46 -22.06 -11.56
N VAL A 114 -1.72 -21.41 -12.71
CA VAL A 114 -1.77 -19.94 -12.78
C VAL A 114 -2.86 -19.39 -11.87
N ILE A 115 -4.08 -19.94 -11.97
CA ILE A 115 -5.20 -19.54 -11.11
C ILE A 115 -4.86 -19.76 -9.64
N GLN A 116 -4.37 -20.95 -9.29
CA GLN A 116 -4.01 -21.28 -7.90
C GLN A 116 -2.89 -20.39 -7.36
N PHE A 117 -1.88 -20.06 -8.16
CA PHE A 117 -0.79 -19.19 -7.74
C PHE A 117 -1.27 -17.76 -7.48
N ALA A 118 -2.06 -17.19 -8.40
CA ALA A 118 -2.64 -15.87 -8.23
C ALA A 118 -3.62 -15.81 -7.03
N SER A 119 -4.45 -16.83 -6.84
CA SER A 119 -5.37 -16.91 -5.72
C SER A 119 -4.63 -17.03 -4.38
N LEU A 120 -3.59 -17.87 -4.34
CA LEU A 120 -2.78 -18.01 -3.13
C LEU A 120 -1.98 -16.74 -2.83
N TRP A 121 -1.54 -16.00 -3.85
CA TRP A 121 -0.93 -14.68 -3.68
C TRP A 121 -1.86 -13.72 -2.93
N VAL A 122 -3.09 -13.61 -3.39
CA VAL A 122 -4.12 -12.77 -2.75
C VAL A 122 -4.43 -13.22 -1.32
N VAL A 123 -4.54 -14.53 -1.08
CA VAL A 123 -4.73 -15.07 0.28
C VAL A 123 -3.60 -14.63 1.20
N PHE A 124 -2.35 -14.66 0.74
CA PHE A 124 -1.20 -14.23 1.56
C PHE A 124 -1.08 -12.70 1.69
N GLU A 125 -1.52 -11.92 0.71
CA GLU A 125 -1.69 -10.46 0.89
C GLU A 125 -2.76 -10.17 1.95
N TRP A 126 -3.89 -10.86 1.89
CA TRP A 126 -4.96 -10.74 2.89
C TRP A 126 -4.50 -11.18 4.28
N LEU A 127 -3.84 -12.33 4.43
CA LEU A 127 -3.28 -12.76 5.73
C LEU A 127 -2.32 -11.71 6.30
N ARG A 128 -1.46 -11.13 5.47
CA ARG A 128 -0.51 -10.10 5.86
C ARG A 128 -1.18 -8.79 6.29
N SER A 129 -2.45 -8.55 5.93
CA SER A 129 -3.17 -7.34 6.33
C SER A 129 -3.58 -7.30 7.80
N TRP A 130 -3.62 -8.44 8.49
CA TRP A 130 -4.10 -8.51 9.86
C TRP A 130 -3.29 -9.43 10.80
N VAL A 131 -2.52 -10.37 10.29
CA VAL A 131 -1.68 -11.25 11.13
C VAL A 131 -0.63 -10.40 11.86
N LEU A 132 -0.50 -10.59 13.19
CA LEU A 132 0.41 -9.82 14.06
C LEU A 132 0.23 -8.30 13.91
N THR A 133 -1.00 -7.83 14.03
CA THR A 133 -1.45 -6.44 13.82
C THR A 133 -1.52 -5.98 12.35
N GLY A 134 -0.97 -6.76 11.42
CA GLY A 134 -1.02 -6.52 10.00
C GLY A 134 0.08 -5.61 9.46
N PHE A 135 0.46 -5.86 8.21
CA PHE A 135 1.38 -5.02 7.44
C PHE A 135 0.90 -4.91 5.97
N PRO A 136 -0.06 -4.03 5.66
CA PRO A 136 -0.73 -3.94 4.36
C PRO A 136 0.05 -3.18 3.29
N TRP A 137 1.38 -3.11 3.38
CA TRP A 137 2.22 -2.44 2.39
C TRP A 137 2.62 -3.36 1.24
N GLY A 138 2.70 -2.77 0.03
CA GLY A 138 3.27 -3.43 -1.14
C GLY A 138 2.36 -4.51 -1.73
N TYR A 139 1.03 -4.31 -1.77
CA TYR A 139 0.16 -5.20 -2.54
C TYR A 139 0.33 -4.98 -4.04
N ALA A 140 0.30 -6.06 -4.81
CA ALA A 140 0.40 -6.01 -6.27
C ALA A 140 -0.66 -5.07 -6.88
N GLY A 141 -1.87 -5.10 -6.33
CA GLY A 141 -3.01 -4.33 -6.82
C GLY A 141 -2.83 -2.81 -6.74
N TYR A 142 -1.94 -2.30 -5.90
CA TYR A 142 -1.67 -0.85 -5.89
C TYR A 142 -1.00 -0.36 -7.18
N ALA A 143 -0.29 -1.23 -7.89
CA ALA A 143 0.27 -0.91 -9.20
C ALA A 143 -0.82 -0.73 -10.29
N ALA A 144 -2.04 -1.20 -10.03
CA ALA A 144 -3.17 -0.99 -10.94
C ALA A 144 -3.43 0.50 -11.21
N LEU A 145 -3.21 1.38 -10.21
CA LEU A 145 -3.45 2.83 -10.36
C LEU A 145 -2.66 3.46 -11.52
N ALA A 146 -1.48 2.93 -11.82
CA ALA A 146 -0.63 3.39 -12.93
C ALA A 146 -0.84 2.59 -14.23
N SER A 147 -1.91 1.78 -14.32
CA SER A 147 -2.14 0.86 -15.44
C SER A 147 -3.61 0.83 -15.87
N PRO A 148 -3.93 0.31 -17.06
CA PRO A 148 -5.32 0.07 -17.47
C PRO A 148 -6.11 -0.86 -16.52
N VAL A 149 -5.43 -1.63 -15.66
CA VAL A 149 -6.08 -2.50 -14.67
C VAL A 149 -6.85 -1.69 -13.62
N SER A 150 -6.58 -0.39 -13.48
CA SER A 150 -7.33 0.51 -12.57
C SER A 150 -8.85 0.49 -12.78
N GLY A 151 -9.32 0.30 -14.01
CA GLY A 151 -10.75 0.20 -14.30
C GLY A 151 -11.45 -1.00 -13.65
N TRP A 152 -10.70 -2.03 -13.25
CA TRP A 152 -11.23 -3.16 -12.49
C TRP A 152 -11.41 -2.87 -11.00
N ALA A 153 -10.73 -1.85 -10.46
CA ALA A 153 -10.73 -1.57 -9.01
C ALA A 153 -12.13 -1.38 -8.41
N PRO A 154 -13.09 -0.67 -9.07
CA PRO A 154 -14.45 -0.54 -8.53
C PRO A 154 -15.22 -1.86 -8.39
N LEU A 155 -14.86 -2.88 -9.18
CA LEU A 155 -15.54 -4.19 -9.18
C LEU A 155 -14.89 -5.19 -8.23
N VAL A 156 -13.56 -5.25 -8.21
CA VAL A 156 -12.83 -6.35 -7.55
C VAL A 156 -11.88 -5.86 -6.46
N GLY A 157 -11.78 -4.56 -6.23
CA GLY A 157 -10.89 -3.96 -5.22
C GLY A 157 -9.42 -4.24 -5.47
N VAL A 158 -8.58 -3.89 -4.48
CA VAL A 158 -7.12 -4.05 -4.56
C VAL A 158 -6.70 -5.51 -4.72
N TYR A 159 -7.37 -6.43 -4.03
CA TYR A 159 -7.05 -7.85 -4.08
C TYR A 159 -7.36 -8.49 -5.44
N GLY A 160 -8.47 -8.10 -6.06
CA GLY A 160 -8.78 -8.54 -7.42
C GLY A 160 -7.79 -7.99 -8.44
N CYS A 161 -7.37 -6.73 -8.30
CA CYS A 161 -6.31 -6.14 -9.11
C CYS A 161 -4.97 -6.88 -8.92
N SER A 162 -4.63 -7.27 -7.68
CA SER A 162 -3.47 -8.14 -7.40
C SER A 162 -3.56 -9.45 -8.16
N TRP A 163 -4.73 -10.10 -8.09
CA TRP A 163 -4.97 -11.36 -8.79
C TRP A 163 -4.74 -11.23 -10.30
N LEU A 164 -5.30 -10.19 -10.92
CA LEU A 164 -5.19 -9.95 -12.37
C LEU A 164 -3.73 -9.73 -12.79
N LEU A 165 -2.99 -8.89 -12.08
CA LEU A 165 -1.58 -8.61 -12.39
C LEU A 165 -0.69 -9.85 -12.21
N VAL A 166 -0.90 -10.63 -11.14
CA VAL A 166 -0.14 -11.86 -10.89
C VAL A 166 -0.49 -12.94 -11.91
N ALA A 167 -1.77 -13.13 -12.24
CA ALA A 167 -2.21 -14.09 -13.25
C ALA A 167 -1.64 -13.75 -14.64
N MET A 168 -1.60 -12.46 -14.98
CA MET A 168 -0.97 -11.98 -16.21
C MET A 168 0.52 -12.36 -16.25
N GLY A 169 1.28 -12.09 -15.18
CA GLY A 169 2.70 -12.46 -15.11
C GLY A 169 2.94 -13.97 -15.17
N CYS A 170 2.13 -14.77 -14.48
CA CYS A 170 2.21 -16.23 -14.55
C CYS A 170 1.93 -16.76 -15.96
N SER A 171 1.00 -16.12 -16.70
CA SER A 171 0.74 -16.47 -18.09
C SER A 171 1.95 -16.21 -18.98
N TRP A 172 2.69 -15.10 -18.76
CA TRP A 172 3.94 -14.82 -19.48
C TRP A 172 5.03 -15.86 -19.19
N ALA A 173 5.11 -16.36 -17.97
CA ALA A 173 6.06 -17.39 -17.59
C ALA A 173 5.86 -18.70 -18.37
N ILE A 174 4.63 -19.02 -18.79
CA ILE A 174 4.33 -20.18 -19.63
C ILE A 174 4.98 -20.03 -21.02
N LEU A 175 4.99 -18.81 -21.58
CA LEU A 175 5.64 -18.53 -22.88
C LEU A 175 7.13 -18.82 -22.85
N VAL A 176 7.82 -18.35 -21.81
CA VAL A 176 9.27 -18.58 -21.67
C VAL A 176 9.60 -20.07 -21.61
N ARG A 177 8.72 -20.86 -20.99
CA ARG A 177 8.94 -22.31 -20.83
C ARG A 177 8.63 -23.13 -22.07
N ARG A 178 7.64 -22.71 -22.87
CA ARG A 178 7.17 -23.42 -24.06
C ARG A 178 7.03 -22.52 -25.29
N PRO A 179 8.11 -21.87 -25.73
CA PRO A 179 8.04 -20.79 -26.73
C PRO A 179 7.56 -21.28 -28.12
N ARG A 180 7.68 -22.59 -28.40
CA ARG A 180 7.32 -23.16 -29.72
C ARG A 180 5.82 -23.49 -29.85
N MET A 181 5.03 -23.38 -28.79
CA MET A 181 3.59 -23.69 -28.83
C MET A 181 2.79 -22.42 -29.09
N ALA A 182 2.29 -22.24 -30.32
CA ALA A 182 1.48 -21.09 -30.71
C ALA A 182 0.25 -20.88 -29.79
N SER A 183 -0.35 -21.96 -29.29
CA SER A 183 -1.48 -21.88 -28.35
C SER A 183 -1.13 -21.17 -27.04
N HIS A 184 0.10 -21.31 -26.53
CA HIS A 184 0.51 -20.63 -25.31
C HIS A 184 0.68 -19.11 -25.54
N TRP A 185 1.19 -18.72 -26.72
CA TRP A 185 1.23 -17.32 -27.12
C TRP A 185 -0.18 -16.73 -27.21
N ALA A 186 -1.08 -17.41 -27.92
CA ALA A 186 -2.46 -16.95 -28.07
C ALA A 186 -3.16 -16.78 -26.71
N ILE A 187 -3.00 -17.74 -25.78
CA ILE A 187 -3.59 -17.67 -24.45
C ILE A 187 -2.97 -16.53 -23.61
N SER A 188 -1.64 -16.42 -23.57
CA SER A 188 -0.99 -15.40 -22.75
C SER A 188 -1.25 -13.97 -23.25
N LEU A 189 -1.19 -13.77 -24.57
CA LEU A 189 -1.54 -12.48 -25.17
C LEU A 189 -3.04 -12.21 -25.05
N GLY A 190 -3.89 -13.22 -25.20
CA GLY A 190 -5.32 -13.13 -25.00
C GLY A 190 -5.69 -12.72 -23.57
N VAL A 191 -5.12 -13.38 -22.55
CA VAL A 191 -5.32 -13.04 -21.14
C VAL A 191 -4.86 -11.60 -20.87
N THR A 192 -3.67 -11.23 -21.33
CA THR A 192 -3.15 -9.86 -21.18
C THR A 192 -4.06 -8.84 -21.87
N GLY A 193 -4.43 -9.11 -23.13
CA GLY A 193 -5.31 -8.23 -23.90
C GLY A 193 -6.68 -8.06 -23.27
N VAL A 194 -7.31 -9.15 -22.82
CA VAL A 194 -8.59 -9.11 -22.11
C VAL A 194 -8.50 -8.28 -20.84
N ILE A 195 -7.51 -8.51 -20.00
CA ILE A 195 -7.34 -7.76 -18.74
C ILE A 195 -7.16 -6.27 -19.01
N LEU A 196 -6.26 -5.91 -19.93
CA LEU A 196 -5.93 -4.51 -20.18
C LEU A 196 -7.06 -3.78 -20.96
N LEU A 197 -7.61 -4.40 -22.01
CA LEU A 197 -8.66 -3.77 -22.81
C LEU A 197 -9.97 -3.62 -22.03
N SER A 198 -10.38 -4.66 -21.30
CA SER A 198 -11.58 -4.57 -20.47
C SER A 198 -11.36 -3.58 -19.29
N GLY A 199 -10.16 -3.53 -18.70
CA GLY A 199 -9.84 -2.53 -17.69
C GLY A 199 -9.93 -1.10 -18.25
N GLN A 200 -9.40 -0.87 -19.46
CA GLN A 200 -9.53 0.43 -20.13
C GLN A 200 -10.98 0.80 -20.42
N LEU A 201 -11.80 -0.16 -20.83
CA LEU A 201 -13.25 0.05 -21.04
C LEU A 201 -13.98 0.34 -19.72
N LEU A 202 -13.68 -0.42 -18.68
CA LEU A 202 -14.28 -0.20 -17.36
C LEU A 202 -13.89 1.15 -16.73
N ALA A 203 -12.73 1.68 -17.05
CA ALA A 203 -12.31 3.01 -16.61
C ALA A 203 -13.18 4.15 -17.16
N THR A 204 -13.92 3.92 -18.25
CA THR A 204 -14.87 4.89 -18.81
C THR A 204 -16.26 4.80 -18.18
N ALA A 205 -16.52 3.78 -17.37
CA ALA A 205 -17.82 3.56 -16.74
C ALA A 205 -18.03 4.52 -15.56
N THR A 206 -19.23 5.11 -15.49
CA THR A 206 -19.64 5.94 -14.36
C THR A 206 -20.27 5.06 -13.29
N TRP A 207 -19.53 4.80 -12.21
CA TRP A 207 -19.92 3.90 -11.12
C TRP A 207 -20.81 4.56 -10.07
N THR A 208 -20.75 5.90 -9.96
CA THR A 208 -21.47 6.67 -8.95
C THR A 208 -22.22 7.83 -9.62
N LYS A 209 -23.29 8.29 -8.98
CA LYS A 209 -23.99 9.51 -9.37
C LYS A 209 -23.80 10.55 -8.26
N PRO A 210 -23.56 11.82 -8.61
CA PRO A 210 -23.57 12.89 -7.61
C PRO A 210 -24.90 12.91 -6.85
N LEU A 211 -24.83 13.14 -5.54
CA LEU A 211 -25.99 13.28 -4.67
C LEU A 211 -25.95 14.67 -4.03
N GLY A 212 -27.01 15.47 -4.25
CA GLY A 212 -27.08 16.84 -3.77
C GLY A 212 -26.20 17.82 -4.53
N ASP A 213 -26.10 19.04 -3.98
CA ASP A 213 -25.28 20.11 -4.52
C ASP A 213 -23.80 19.90 -4.19
N PRO A 214 -22.87 20.39 -5.04
CA PRO A 214 -21.46 20.36 -4.73
C PRO A 214 -21.15 21.16 -3.47
N ILE A 215 -20.33 20.57 -2.58
CA ILE A 215 -19.77 21.26 -1.40
C ILE A 215 -18.34 21.71 -1.70
N THR A 216 -17.97 22.87 -1.18
CA THR A 216 -16.62 23.40 -1.32
C THR A 216 -15.70 22.83 -0.24
N VAL A 217 -14.54 22.32 -0.63
CA VAL A 217 -13.62 21.66 0.29
C VAL A 217 -12.22 22.25 0.18
N ALA A 218 -11.63 22.59 1.33
CA ALA A 218 -10.21 22.94 1.44
C ALA A 218 -9.44 21.87 2.20
N ILE A 219 -8.20 21.59 1.77
CA ILE A 219 -7.27 20.73 2.48
C ILE A 219 -6.06 21.58 2.87
N VAL A 220 -5.85 21.78 4.17
CA VAL A 220 -4.72 22.53 4.71
C VAL A 220 -3.59 21.58 5.04
N GLN A 221 -2.45 21.72 4.37
CA GLN A 221 -1.26 20.89 4.59
C GLN A 221 -0.11 21.75 5.14
N PRO A 222 0.03 21.89 6.46
CA PRO A 222 1.03 22.77 7.08
C PRO A 222 2.48 22.25 6.94
N ALA A 223 2.67 20.99 6.52
CA ALA A 223 3.97 20.36 6.26
C ALA A 223 5.00 20.54 7.40
N VAL A 224 4.56 20.52 8.66
CA VAL A 224 5.42 20.71 9.83
C VAL A 224 6.42 19.55 9.95
N PRO A 225 7.74 19.81 9.97
CA PRO A 225 8.73 18.75 10.14
C PRO A 225 8.52 18.00 11.46
N LEU A 226 8.58 16.65 11.41
CA LEU A 226 8.32 15.81 12.58
C LEU A 226 9.20 16.16 13.80
N ALA A 227 10.43 16.56 13.56
CA ALA A 227 11.37 17.00 14.61
C ALA A 227 10.88 18.25 15.39
N LYS A 228 10.04 19.09 14.78
CA LYS A 228 9.47 20.28 15.41
C LYS A 228 8.09 20.02 15.99
N LYS A 229 7.30 19.16 15.36
CA LYS A 229 5.87 18.95 15.62
C LYS A 229 5.53 18.69 17.09
N TRP A 230 6.31 17.86 17.79
CA TRP A 230 6.03 17.46 19.16
C TRP A 230 6.81 18.25 20.24
N THR A 231 7.51 19.31 19.83
CA THR A 231 8.29 20.13 20.76
C THR A 231 7.44 21.28 21.33
N ARG A 232 7.49 21.49 22.65
CA ARG A 232 6.74 22.57 23.32
C ARG A 232 7.08 23.94 22.76
N ARG A 233 8.34 24.16 22.37
CA ARG A 233 8.84 25.43 21.82
C ARG A 233 8.12 25.89 20.56
N HIS A 234 7.74 24.96 19.69
CA HIS A 234 7.11 25.26 18.39
C HIS A 234 5.58 25.12 18.40
N ARG A 235 5.01 24.79 19.56
CA ARG A 235 3.56 24.53 19.65
C ARG A 235 2.73 25.74 19.25
N GLU A 236 3.04 26.89 19.81
CA GLU A 236 2.30 28.13 19.55
C GLU A 236 2.43 28.56 18.10
N ASP A 237 3.63 28.48 17.52
CA ASP A 237 3.87 28.78 16.11
C ASP A 237 3.01 27.89 15.21
N ILE A 238 2.99 26.58 15.47
CA ILE A 238 2.19 25.61 14.69
C ILE A 238 0.70 25.89 14.77
N LEU A 239 0.19 26.21 15.97
CA LEU A 239 -1.22 26.54 16.15
C LEU A 239 -1.59 27.86 15.46
N ASN A 240 -0.71 28.86 15.54
CA ASN A 240 -0.89 30.14 14.88
C ASN A 240 -0.86 29.98 13.34
N ASP A 241 0.09 29.24 12.80
CA ASP A 241 0.18 28.98 11.36
C ASP A 241 -1.07 28.26 10.84
N LEU A 242 -1.59 27.29 11.58
CA LEU A 242 -2.85 26.62 11.26
C LEU A 242 -4.02 27.61 11.26
N ALA A 243 -4.14 28.44 12.29
CA ALA A 243 -5.21 29.41 12.41
C ALA A 243 -5.16 30.45 11.28
N VAL A 244 -3.99 31.05 11.04
CA VAL A 244 -3.79 32.07 9.97
C VAL A 244 -4.05 31.48 8.59
N THR A 245 -3.61 30.25 8.34
CA THR A 245 -3.83 29.59 7.02
C THR A 245 -5.32 29.25 6.83
N THR A 246 -6.03 28.93 7.90
CA THR A 246 -7.44 28.53 7.85
C THR A 246 -8.39 29.72 7.79
N ASP A 247 -8.04 30.85 8.37
CA ASP A 247 -8.91 32.02 8.50
C ASP A 247 -9.58 32.47 7.20
N PRO A 248 -8.86 32.68 6.06
CA PRO A 248 -9.50 33.06 4.81
C PRO A 248 -10.40 31.99 4.18
N LEU A 249 -10.29 30.75 4.65
CA LEU A 249 -11.03 29.61 4.09
C LEU A 249 -12.46 29.51 4.63
N TYR A 250 -12.72 30.00 5.85
CA TYR A 250 -14.05 29.93 6.45
C TYR A 250 -15.15 30.57 5.60
N ALA A 251 -14.84 31.70 4.96
CA ALA A 251 -15.81 32.43 4.16
C ALA A 251 -16.10 31.82 2.79
N THR A 252 -15.34 30.81 2.37
CA THR A 252 -15.35 30.31 0.99
C THR A 252 -15.48 28.78 0.88
N HIS A 253 -15.40 28.06 2.00
CA HIS A 253 -15.44 26.60 2.00
C HIS A 253 -16.36 26.05 3.07
N ASP A 254 -17.17 25.04 2.69
CA ASP A 254 -18.10 24.35 3.60
C ASP A 254 -17.33 23.40 4.54
N LEU A 255 -16.30 22.72 4.01
CA LEU A 255 -15.46 21.78 4.75
C LEU A 255 -13.98 22.13 4.63
N ILE A 256 -13.27 22.15 5.75
CA ILE A 256 -11.84 22.40 5.84
C ILE A 256 -11.18 21.22 6.55
N PHE A 257 -10.29 20.51 5.88
CA PHE A 257 -9.59 19.35 6.43
C PHE A 257 -8.17 19.71 6.86
N TRP A 258 -7.84 19.36 8.09
CA TRP A 258 -6.48 19.33 8.60
C TRP A 258 -5.98 17.87 8.65
N PRO A 259 -4.66 17.63 8.53
CA PRO A 259 -4.12 16.27 8.47
C PRO A 259 -4.22 15.53 9.81
N GLU A 260 -3.89 14.24 9.75
CA GLU A 260 -3.74 13.40 10.94
C GLU A 260 -2.77 14.03 11.94
N SER A 261 -3.19 14.05 13.21
CA SER A 261 -2.40 14.67 14.29
C SER A 261 -1.91 16.08 13.94
N ALA A 262 -2.74 16.92 13.33
CA ALA A 262 -2.39 18.29 12.96
C ALA A 262 -1.95 19.10 14.19
N LEU A 263 -2.57 18.83 15.32
CA LEU A 263 -2.35 19.54 16.58
C LEU A 263 -1.25 18.88 17.42
N PRO A 264 -0.26 19.65 17.94
CA PRO A 264 0.90 19.11 18.65
C PRO A 264 0.61 18.86 20.13
N GLY A 265 -0.42 18.10 20.46
CA GLY A 265 -0.81 17.76 21.82
C GLY A 265 -2.10 16.97 21.91
N TYR A 266 -2.46 16.54 23.10
CA TYR A 266 -3.71 15.85 23.35
C TYR A 266 -4.90 16.84 23.35
N ARG A 267 -6.08 16.35 23.01
CA ARG A 267 -7.33 17.11 22.94
C ARG A 267 -7.60 17.94 24.19
N ASP A 268 -7.38 17.37 25.37
CA ASP A 268 -7.57 18.04 26.67
C ASP A 268 -6.63 19.25 26.86
N GLN A 269 -5.47 19.26 26.25
CA GLN A 269 -4.49 20.35 26.30
C GLN A 269 -4.77 21.44 25.24
N MET A 270 -5.60 21.19 24.25
CA MET A 270 -5.89 22.07 23.12
C MET A 270 -7.27 22.73 23.22
N GLN A 271 -7.99 22.55 24.31
CA GLN A 271 -9.39 22.94 24.44
C GLN A 271 -9.66 24.42 24.06
N ARG A 272 -8.80 25.34 24.49
CA ARG A 272 -8.96 26.78 24.18
C ARG A 272 -8.83 27.05 22.68
N PHE A 273 -7.84 26.41 22.03
CA PHE A 273 -7.62 26.55 20.60
C PHE A 273 -8.77 25.90 19.79
N LEU A 274 -9.20 24.71 20.17
CA LEU A 274 -10.33 24.02 19.54
C LEU A 274 -11.62 24.83 19.64
N THR A 275 -11.89 25.45 20.83
CA THR A 275 -13.06 26.32 21.01
C THR A 275 -12.98 27.55 20.10
N SER A 276 -11.82 28.18 19.94
CA SER A 276 -11.68 29.33 19.04
C SER A 276 -11.92 28.95 17.57
N ILE A 277 -11.39 27.81 17.10
CA ILE A 277 -11.62 27.30 15.74
C ILE A 277 -13.10 26.95 15.55
N HIS A 278 -13.72 26.27 16.52
CA HIS A 278 -15.15 25.95 16.46
C HIS A 278 -16.01 27.22 16.34
N THR A 279 -15.74 28.25 17.14
CA THR A 279 -16.49 29.49 17.10
C THR A 279 -16.35 30.22 15.75
N GLN A 280 -15.13 30.28 15.21
CA GLN A 280 -14.87 30.88 13.90
C GLN A 280 -15.55 30.12 12.77
N ALA A 281 -15.43 28.81 12.76
CA ALA A 281 -16.05 27.95 11.74
C ALA A 281 -17.58 28.08 11.79
N ALA A 282 -18.19 27.98 12.98
CA ALA A 282 -19.64 28.12 13.15
C ALA A 282 -20.17 29.51 12.74
N ALA A 283 -19.39 30.58 12.96
CA ALA A 283 -19.77 31.92 12.52
C ALA A 283 -19.87 32.10 11.01
N HIS A 284 -19.27 31.19 10.24
CA HIS A 284 -19.25 31.20 8.75
C HIS A 284 -19.97 30.00 8.15
N ASP A 285 -20.72 29.23 8.92
CA ASP A 285 -21.40 28.00 8.49
C ASP A 285 -20.45 26.97 7.88
N ALA A 286 -19.19 26.95 8.34
CA ALA A 286 -18.14 26.05 7.90
C ALA A 286 -17.83 24.99 8.96
N THR A 287 -17.28 23.85 8.54
CA THR A 287 -16.82 22.79 9.45
C THR A 287 -15.35 22.49 9.22
N VAL A 288 -14.55 22.52 10.31
CA VAL A 288 -13.16 22.06 10.30
C VAL A 288 -13.08 20.64 10.82
N ILE A 289 -12.50 19.73 10.03
CA ILE A 289 -12.27 18.33 10.42
C ILE A 289 -10.76 18.15 10.66
N THR A 290 -10.39 17.72 11.87
CA THR A 290 -8.99 17.58 12.28
C THR A 290 -8.71 16.24 12.93
N GLY A 291 -7.53 15.66 12.63
CA GLY A 291 -6.98 14.56 13.41
C GLY A 291 -6.28 15.09 14.67
N ILE A 292 -6.61 14.53 15.83
CA ILE A 292 -6.05 14.92 17.12
C ILE A 292 -5.87 13.70 18.03
N PRO A 293 -4.71 13.54 18.72
CA PRO A 293 -4.58 12.56 19.78
C PRO A 293 -5.53 12.84 20.93
N SER A 294 -6.27 11.85 21.39
CA SER A 294 -7.09 11.91 22.58
C SER A 294 -6.66 10.88 23.62
N ARG A 295 -7.10 11.06 24.86
CA ARG A 295 -6.88 10.12 25.95
C ARG A 295 -8.01 10.18 26.96
N ASP A 296 -8.26 9.03 27.57
CA ASP A 296 -9.17 8.88 28.71
C ASP A 296 -8.59 7.90 29.74
N ASN A 297 -9.42 7.40 30.66
CA ASN A 297 -9.02 6.43 31.67
C ASN A 297 -8.73 5.02 31.10
N GLU A 298 -9.20 4.71 29.90
CA GLU A 298 -9.06 3.41 29.25
C GLU A 298 -7.85 3.37 28.31
N GLY A 299 -7.43 4.54 27.74
CA GLY A 299 -6.31 4.53 26.82
C GLY A 299 -5.98 5.85 26.11
N ARG A 300 -5.18 5.71 25.08
CA ARG A 300 -4.80 6.78 24.15
C ARG A 300 -5.27 6.41 22.75
N TYR A 301 -5.85 7.39 22.07
CA TYR A 301 -6.51 7.19 20.78
C TYR A 301 -6.01 8.18 19.74
N ASN A 302 -6.01 7.74 18.49
CA ASN A 302 -5.92 8.62 17.34
C ASN A 302 -7.35 8.97 16.92
N SER A 303 -7.76 10.20 17.13
CA SER A 303 -9.15 10.63 17.01
C SER A 303 -9.33 11.65 15.90
N ILE A 304 -10.56 11.75 15.42
CA ILE A 304 -11.01 12.81 14.51
C ILE A 304 -12.04 13.65 15.25
N GLU A 305 -11.95 14.96 15.09
CA GLU A 305 -12.90 15.92 15.66
C GLU A 305 -13.43 16.84 14.55
N ALA A 306 -14.73 17.09 14.57
CA ALA A 306 -15.39 18.07 13.73
C ALA A 306 -15.73 19.32 14.57
N LEU A 307 -15.37 20.49 14.06
CA LEU A 307 -15.50 21.78 14.74
C LEU A 307 -16.26 22.73 13.82
N GLY A 308 -17.35 23.33 14.28
CA GLY A 308 -18.16 24.28 13.51
C GLY A 308 -19.63 23.93 13.49
N ALA A 309 -20.28 24.18 12.35
CA ALA A 309 -21.71 23.96 12.17
C ALA A 309 -22.11 22.47 12.09
#